data_d371f09ed58b3683ff3955c24d5d340f
#
_entry.id   d371f09ed58b3683ff3955c24d5d340f
#
_cell.length_a   1.000
_cell.length_b   1.000
_cell.length_c   1.000
_cell.angle_alpha   90.00
_cell.angle_beta   90.00
_cell.angle_gamma   90.00
#
_symmetry.space_group_name_H-M   'P 1'
#
loop_
_entity.id
_entity.type
_entity.pdbx_description
1 polymer ?
#
loop_
_entity_poly.entity_id
_entity_poly.type
_entity_poly.pdbx_seq_one_letter_code
_entity_poly.pdbx_strand_id
1 'polypeptide(L)'
;HFVCSRNKLTSLHNIHKQIKHIGLNANFEFNPITSCVLGLLLIDGLKTVYLGNTKVQDILNKHIKGDKDIFACQEELIENGFDEFAKL
;
A
#
# COMPACT_ATOMS: atom_id res chain seq x y z
N HIS A 1 -4.08 8.76 -12.14
CA HIS A 1 -4.60 7.49 -11.63
C HIS A 1 -3.77 6.33 -12.12
N PHE A 2 -3.58 5.37 -11.26
CA PHE A 2 -2.89 4.12 -11.59
C PHE A 2 -3.86 2.97 -11.31
N VAL A 3 -4.13 2.15 -12.32
CA VAL A 3 -5.06 1.04 -12.19
C VAL A 3 -4.36 -0.26 -12.52
N CYS A 4 -4.33 -1.18 -11.55
CA CYS A 4 -3.74 -2.50 -11.69
C CYS A 4 -4.67 -3.56 -11.09
N SER A 5 -5.98 -3.32 -11.18
CA SER A 5 -6.97 -4.23 -10.64
C SER A 5 -7.11 -5.48 -11.51
N ARG A 6 -7.64 -6.54 -10.90
CA ARG A 6 -7.97 -7.81 -11.58
C ARG A 6 -6.78 -8.49 -12.24
N ASN A 7 -5.60 -8.32 -11.67
CA ASN A 7 -4.40 -9.06 -12.08
C ASN A 7 -4.15 -10.19 -11.07
N LYS A 8 -2.99 -10.82 -11.16
CA LYS A 8 -2.62 -11.91 -10.25
C LYS A 8 -1.49 -11.50 -9.31
N LEU A 9 -1.46 -10.23 -8.93
CA LEU A 9 -0.43 -9.73 -8.03
C LEU A 9 -0.62 -10.30 -6.63
N THR A 10 0.43 -10.84 -6.06
CA THR A 10 0.42 -11.33 -4.68
C THR A 10 1.20 -10.44 -3.74
N SER A 11 2.04 -9.57 -4.28
CA SER A 11 2.92 -8.71 -3.50
C SER A 11 3.21 -7.43 -4.27
N LEU A 12 3.40 -6.34 -3.54
CA LEU A 12 3.86 -5.07 -4.10
C LEU A 12 5.31 -4.80 -3.69
N HIS A 13 6.10 -5.87 -3.55
CA HIS A 13 7.51 -5.78 -3.17
C HIS A 13 8.27 -4.83 -4.10
N ASN A 14 8.95 -3.86 -3.50
CA ASN A 14 9.73 -2.85 -4.23
C ASN A 14 8.91 -1.98 -5.20
N ILE A 15 7.59 -1.86 -4.99
CA ILE A 15 6.73 -1.05 -5.88
C ILE A 15 7.26 0.39 -5.99
N HIS A 16 7.81 0.94 -4.90
CA HIS A 16 8.35 2.31 -4.87
C HIS A 16 9.61 2.46 -5.72
N LYS A 17 10.28 1.37 -6.06
CA LYS A 17 11.46 1.40 -6.94
C LYS A 17 11.07 1.36 -8.41
N GLN A 18 9.91 0.81 -8.71
CA GLN A 18 9.40 0.70 -10.07
C GLN A 18 8.55 1.90 -10.48
N ILE A 19 7.78 2.43 -9.52
CA ILE A 19 6.87 3.55 -9.76
C ILE A 19 7.24 4.65 -8.78
N LYS A 20 7.74 5.77 -9.29
CA LYS A 20 8.18 6.88 -8.43
C LYS A 20 7.06 7.87 -8.12
N HIS A 21 6.08 7.98 -9.00
CA HIS A 21 5.00 8.95 -8.87
C HIS A 21 3.69 8.37 -9.35
N ILE A 22 2.65 8.58 -8.56
CA ILE A 22 1.26 8.32 -8.96
C ILE A 22 0.46 9.53 -8.53
N GLY A 23 -0.23 10.17 -9.49
CA GLY A 23 -1.12 11.28 -9.16
C GLY A 23 -2.45 10.76 -8.62
N LEU A 24 -2.82 11.14 -7.42
CA LEU A 24 -4.09 10.86 -6.75
C LEU A 24 -4.25 9.41 -6.27
N ASN A 25 -4.71 8.49 -7.12
CA ASN A 25 -5.17 7.18 -6.68
C ASN A 25 -4.42 6.03 -7.31
N ALA A 26 -4.27 4.94 -6.55
CA ALA A 26 -3.80 3.66 -7.08
C ALA A 26 -4.81 2.58 -6.70
N ASN A 27 -5.25 1.80 -7.67
CA ASN A 27 -6.22 0.73 -7.47
C ASN A 27 -5.58 -0.63 -7.76
N PHE A 28 -5.49 -1.45 -6.73
CA PHE A 28 -4.97 -2.82 -6.80
C PHE A 28 -6.03 -3.84 -6.41
N GLU A 29 -7.29 -3.47 -6.44
CA GLU A 29 -8.37 -4.38 -6.06
C GLU A 29 -8.42 -5.61 -6.95
N PHE A 30 -8.97 -6.69 -6.40
CA PHE A 30 -9.11 -7.98 -7.10
C PHE A 30 -7.77 -8.61 -7.49
N ASN A 31 -6.72 -8.28 -6.75
CA ASN A 31 -5.45 -8.99 -6.76
C ASN A 31 -5.31 -9.72 -5.42
N PRO A 32 -4.80 -10.94 -5.41
CA PRO A 32 -4.63 -11.69 -4.16
C PRO A 32 -3.38 -11.23 -3.40
N ILE A 33 -3.29 -9.93 -3.07
CA ILE A 33 -2.13 -9.37 -2.39
C ILE A 33 -2.12 -9.81 -0.93
N THR A 34 -1.02 -10.41 -0.51
CA THR A 34 -0.84 -10.93 0.84
C THR A 34 0.41 -10.39 1.53
N SER A 35 1.21 -9.56 0.86
CA SER A 35 2.45 -9.08 1.45
C SER A 35 2.96 -7.80 0.78
N CYS A 36 3.87 -7.11 1.48
CA CYS A 36 4.74 -6.06 0.95
C CYS A 36 3.99 -4.87 0.34
N VAL A 37 3.18 -4.19 1.14
CA VAL A 37 2.46 -3.00 0.66
C VAL A 37 3.04 -1.69 1.19
N LEU A 38 4.03 -1.77 2.09
CA LEU A 38 4.54 -0.59 2.78
C LEU A 38 5.21 0.41 1.84
N GLY A 39 5.76 -0.06 0.73
CA GLY A 39 6.41 0.81 -0.26
C GLY A 39 5.47 1.82 -0.91
N LEU A 40 4.16 1.61 -0.82
CA LEU A 40 3.19 2.57 -1.35
C LEU A 40 3.32 3.95 -0.68
N LEU A 41 3.79 4.00 0.56
CA LEU A 41 4.01 5.28 1.25
C LEU A 41 5.14 6.10 0.64
N LEU A 42 6.03 5.47 -0.11
CA LEU A 42 7.18 6.13 -0.72
C LEU A 42 6.90 6.64 -2.13
N ILE A 43 5.70 6.42 -2.65
CA ILE A 43 5.33 6.88 -3.98
C ILE A 43 4.85 8.33 -3.89
N ASP A 44 5.50 9.21 -4.62
CA ASP A 44 5.17 10.64 -4.61
C ASP A 44 3.80 10.88 -5.26
N GLY A 45 3.03 11.78 -4.66
CA GLY A 45 1.74 12.21 -5.20
C GLY A 45 0.55 11.33 -4.84
N LEU A 46 0.79 10.15 -4.30
CA LEU A 46 -0.28 9.21 -3.97
C LEU A 46 -1.11 9.72 -2.79
N LYS A 47 -2.41 9.73 -2.94
CA LYS A 47 -3.36 10.20 -1.91
C LYS A 47 -4.24 9.09 -1.37
N THR A 48 -4.59 8.12 -2.20
CA THR A 48 -5.50 7.04 -1.81
C THR A 48 -5.12 5.75 -2.53
N VAL A 49 -5.17 4.63 -1.81
CA VAL A 49 -5.01 3.30 -2.41
C VAL A 49 -6.26 2.48 -2.17
N TYR A 50 -6.54 1.58 -3.10
CA TYR A 50 -7.61 0.59 -3.00
C TYR A 50 -7.01 -0.80 -3.06
N LEU A 51 -7.27 -1.60 -2.04
CA LEU A 51 -6.80 -2.97 -1.92
C LEU A 51 -7.98 -3.88 -1.62
N GLY A 52 -7.81 -5.18 -1.82
CA GLY A 52 -8.84 -6.13 -1.45
C GLY A 52 -9.03 -6.27 0.05
N ASN A 53 -7.96 -6.14 0.83
CA ASN A 53 -8.03 -6.19 2.28
C ASN A 53 -8.37 -4.80 2.82
N THR A 54 -9.61 -4.61 3.27
CA THR A 54 -10.12 -3.31 3.71
C THR A 54 -9.39 -2.78 4.94
N LYS A 55 -9.03 -3.64 5.89
CA LYS A 55 -8.33 -3.20 7.09
C LYS A 55 -6.93 -2.69 6.78
N VAL A 56 -6.21 -3.39 5.92
CA VAL A 56 -4.89 -2.95 5.47
C VAL A 56 -5.02 -1.66 4.68
N GLN A 57 -6.01 -1.58 3.80
CA GLN A 57 -6.30 -0.37 3.04
C GLN A 57 -6.52 0.83 3.95
N ASP A 58 -7.32 0.68 4.99
CA ASP A 58 -7.64 1.78 5.91
C ASP A 58 -6.38 2.25 6.65
N ILE A 59 -5.55 1.32 7.10
CA ILE A 59 -4.29 1.67 7.77
C ILE A 59 -3.36 2.43 6.82
N LEU A 60 -3.20 1.92 5.60
CA LEU A 60 -2.35 2.60 4.61
C LEU A 60 -2.86 4.00 4.29
N ASN A 61 -4.16 4.14 4.04
CA ASN A 61 -4.73 5.43 3.68
C ASN A 61 -4.61 6.45 4.81
N LYS A 62 -4.74 6.00 6.05
CA LYS A 62 -4.55 6.88 7.20
C LYS A 62 -3.14 7.49 7.19
N HIS A 63 -2.12 6.68 6.94
CA HIS A 63 -0.74 7.15 6.93
C HIS A 63 -0.38 7.89 5.65
N ILE A 64 -0.95 7.51 4.52
CA ILE A 64 -0.75 8.23 3.25
C ILE A 64 -1.29 9.64 3.35
N LYS A 65 -2.45 9.82 3.96
CA LYS A 65 -3.07 11.15 4.15
C LYS A 65 -2.45 11.94 5.28
N GLY A 66 -1.73 11.26 6.17
CA GLY A 66 -1.02 11.90 7.28
C GLY A 66 0.42 12.25 6.89
N ASP A 67 1.35 11.89 7.76
CA ASP A 67 2.75 12.26 7.62
C ASP A 67 3.57 11.33 6.73
N LYS A 68 2.97 10.27 6.21
CA LYS A 68 3.66 9.23 5.45
C LYS A 68 4.85 8.64 6.23
N ASP A 69 4.66 8.46 7.53
CA ASP A 69 5.67 7.89 8.40
C ASP A 69 5.68 6.37 8.25
N ILE A 70 6.71 5.87 7.59
CA ILE A 70 6.84 4.44 7.30
C ILE A 70 6.89 3.61 8.58
N PHE A 71 7.63 4.07 9.57
CA PHE A 71 7.78 3.29 10.82
C PHE A 71 6.47 3.22 11.60
N ALA A 72 5.73 4.33 11.65
CA ALA A 72 4.43 4.34 12.32
C ALA A 72 3.42 3.43 11.59
N CYS A 73 3.41 3.45 10.27
CA CYS A 73 2.55 2.58 9.49
C CYS A 73 2.92 1.12 9.66
N GLN A 74 4.21 0.81 9.60
CA GLN A 74 4.72 -0.54 9.81
C GLN A 74 4.30 -1.08 11.18
N GLU A 75 4.48 -0.28 12.22
CA GLU A 75 4.12 -0.66 13.58
C GLU A 75 2.63 -0.94 13.70
N GLU A 76 1.80 -0.11 13.13
CA GLU A 76 0.35 -0.30 13.18
C GLU A 76 -0.08 -1.57 12.45
N LEU A 77 0.50 -1.85 11.29
CA LEU A 77 0.22 -3.09 10.57
C LEU A 77 0.59 -4.31 11.40
N ILE A 78 1.77 -4.30 12.01
CA ILE A 78 2.25 -5.40 12.85
C ILE A 78 1.34 -5.60 14.06
N GLU A 79 0.94 -4.51 14.72
CA GLU A 79 0.06 -4.56 15.88
C GLU A 79 -1.31 -5.17 15.56
N ASN A 80 -1.75 -5.05 14.32
CA ASN A 80 -3.02 -5.59 13.85
C ASN A 80 -2.88 -6.98 13.21
N GLY A 81 -1.71 -7.61 13.29
CA GLY A 81 -1.48 -8.95 12.77
C GLY A 81 -1.16 -9.01 11.28
N PHE A 82 -0.80 -7.89 10.67
CA PHE A 82 -0.49 -7.80 9.24
C PHE A 82 1.01 -7.70 8.97
N ASP A 83 1.80 -8.53 9.66
CA ASP A 83 3.26 -8.51 9.58
C ASP A 83 3.77 -8.62 8.15
N GLU A 84 3.18 -9.52 7.36
CA GLU A 84 3.62 -9.74 5.98
C GLU A 84 3.35 -8.52 5.09
N PHE A 85 2.29 -7.76 5.37
CA PHE A 85 2.02 -6.53 4.64
C PHE A 85 2.99 -5.41 5.01
N ALA A 86 3.58 -5.47 6.20
CA ALA A 86 4.44 -4.41 6.76
C ALA A 86 5.88 -4.48 6.23
N LYS A 87 6.02 -4.83 4.97
CA LYS A 87 7.33 -4.97 4.31
C LYS A 87 7.39 -4.14 3.03
N LEU A 88 8.57 -3.73 2.67
CA LEU A 88 8.82 -3.07 1.40
C LEU A 88 8.97 -4.13 0.30
#